data_2b62c55bb218779aac65239385249929
#
_entry.id   2b62c55bb218779aac65239385249929
#
_cell.length_a   1.000
_cell.length_b   1.000
_cell.length_c   1.000
_cell.angle_alpha   90.00
_cell.angle_beta   90.00
_cell.angle_gamma   90.00
#
_symmetry.space_group_name_H-M   'P 1'
#
loop_
_entity.id
_entity.type
_entity.pdbx_description
1 polymer ?
#
loop_
_entity_poly.entity_id
_entity_poly.type
_entity_poly.pdbx_seq_one_letter_code
_entity_poly.pdbx_strand_id
1 'polypeptide(L)'
;MANRHKKTRIGYDYIHTAIDDRTRLAYSEVHSDEKDLTCAEFLHRAIAWFTAQGIRVRRLLTDNALVYRHGTNWGWVCTAWGLRRRFIKPGCPWTNGKAERFNRTLLNEWAYARAWTCNSQRTQGLDRCLHRYNTQRGHSALGGHPPISRLAA
;
A
#
# COMPACT_ATOMS: atom_id res chain seq x y z
N MET A 1 -22.60 37.16 -22.89
CA MET A 1 -21.50 36.83 -21.92
C MET A 1 -21.46 35.34 -21.78
N ALA A 2 -20.41 34.70 -22.32
CA ALA A 2 -20.29 33.24 -22.32
C ALA A 2 -19.82 32.73 -20.95
N ASN A 3 -20.64 31.88 -20.36
CA ASN A 3 -20.36 31.21 -19.09
C ASN A 3 -19.20 30.22 -19.30
N ARG A 4 -17.98 30.61 -18.94
CA ARG A 4 -16.81 29.70 -18.92
C ARG A 4 -17.08 28.66 -17.86
N HIS A 5 -17.55 27.47 -18.25
CA HIS A 5 -17.54 26.30 -17.39
C HIS A 5 -16.09 26.06 -16.91
N LYS A 6 -15.83 26.38 -15.64
CA LYS A 6 -14.60 25.93 -14.98
C LYS A 6 -14.56 24.41 -15.10
N LYS A 7 -13.67 23.87 -15.96
CA LYS A 7 -13.36 22.44 -15.95
C LYS A 7 -12.93 22.08 -14.53
N THR A 8 -13.77 21.34 -13.83
CA THR A 8 -13.41 20.78 -12.53
C THR A 8 -12.17 19.92 -12.77
N ARG A 9 -11.04 20.28 -12.17
CA ARG A 9 -9.83 19.45 -12.22
C ARG A 9 -10.17 18.14 -11.53
N ILE A 10 -10.19 17.06 -12.28
CA ILE A 10 -10.28 15.71 -11.71
C ILE A 10 -8.97 15.49 -10.97
N GLY A 11 -9.04 15.38 -9.65
CA GLY A 11 -7.90 15.01 -8.81
C GLY A 11 -7.68 13.50 -8.86
N TYR A 12 -6.45 13.09 -8.61
CA TYR A 12 -6.09 11.68 -8.43
C TYR A 12 -5.75 11.46 -6.96
N ASP A 13 -6.19 10.33 -6.41
CA ASP A 13 -5.71 9.83 -5.14
C ASP A 13 -4.67 8.74 -5.39
N TYR A 14 -3.63 8.76 -4.58
CA TYR A 14 -2.55 7.79 -4.61
C TYR A 14 -2.72 6.80 -3.47
N ILE A 15 -2.73 5.51 -3.80
CA ILE A 15 -2.81 4.45 -2.81
C ILE A 15 -1.41 3.95 -2.52
N HIS A 16 -0.92 4.25 -1.33
CA HIS A 16 0.34 3.71 -0.84
C HIS A 16 0.07 2.37 -0.17
N THR A 17 0.86 1.36 -0.52
CA THR A 17 0.64 -0.02 -0.09
C THR A 17 1.93 -0.66 0.40
N ALA A 18 1.84 -1.34 1.52
CA ALA A 18 2.87 -2.25 2.02
C ALA A 18 2.25 -3.63 2.29
N ILE A 19 2.94 -4.69 1.89
CA ILE A 19 2.51 -6.07 2.11
C ILE A 19 3.67 -6.90 2.66
N ASP A 20 3.41 -7.66 3.72
CA ASP A 20 4.40 -8.58 4.25
C ASP A 20 4.54 -9.83 3.36
N ASP A 21 5.78 -10.15 3.03
CA ASP A 21 6.10 -11.22 2.08
C ASP A 21 5.69 -12.61 2.60
N ARG A 22 5.77 -12.84 3.91
CA ARG A 22 5.48 -14.13 4.54
C ARG A 22 4.00 -14.31 4.82
N THR A 23 3.41 -13.36 5.54
CA THR A 23 2.03 -13.47 6.03
C THR A 23 1.00 -13.02 5.01
N ARG A 24 1.38 -12.16 4.05
CA ARG A 24 0.48 -11.43 3.15
C ARG A 24 -0.38 -10.38 3.85
N LEU A 25 -0.14 -10.09 5.11
CA LEU A 25 -0.76 -8.94 5.76
C LEU A 25 -0.43 -7.67 4.99
N ALA A 26 -1.43 -6.83 4.82
CA ALA A 26 -1.33 -5.63 4.02
C ALA A 26 -1.79 -4.40 4.80
N TYR A 27 -1.09 -3.30 4.57
CA TYR A 27 -1.40 -1.98 5.08
C TYR A 27 -1.44 -0.99 3.92
N SER A 28 -2.43 -0.11 3.89
CA SER A 28 -2.54 0.90 2.83
C SER A 28 -3.15 2.18 3.33
N GLU A 29 -2.77 3.27 2.70
CA GLU A 29 -3.31 4.61 2.93
C GLU A 29 -3.62 5.29 1.60
N VAL A 30 -4.57 6.24 1.62
CA VAL A 30 -4.86 7.12 0.49
C VAL A 30 -4.20 8.47 0.75
N HIS A 31 -3.43 8.94 -0.22
CA HIS A 31 -2.74 10.23 -0.18
C HIS A 31 -3.03 11.06 -1.42
N SER A 32 -2.74 12.36 -1.33
CA SER A 32 -2.89 13.32 -2.44
C SER A 32 -1.69 13.33 -3.39
N ASP A 33 -0.58 12.71 -3.01
CA ASP A 33 0.65 12.67 -3.82
C ASP A 33 1.56 11.48 -3.46
N GLU A 34 2.65 11.33 -4.23
CA GLU A 34 3.71 10.33 -4.05
C GLU A 34 5.07 11.00 -3.79
N LYS A 35 5.07 12.17 -3.12
CA LYS A 35 6.31 12.88 -2.81
C LYS A 35 7.13 12.14 -1.75
N ASP A 36 8.41 12.46 -1.69
CA ASP A 36 9.37 11.82 -0.78
C ASP A 36 8.92 11.87 0.69
N LEU A 37 8.44 13.02 1.16
CA LEU A 37 7.94 13.14 2.53
C LEU A 37 6.71 12.27 2.77
N THR A 38 5.74 12.28 1.85
CA THR A 38 4.50 11.49 1.93
C THR A 38 4.81 9.98 1.95
N CYS A 39 5.71 9.53 1.07
CA CYS A 39 6.17 8.15 1.03
C CYS A 39 6.90 7.75 2.32
N ALA A 40 7.75 8.63 2.86
CA ALA A 40 8.50 8.39 4.10
C ALA A 40 7.59 8.29 5.32
N GLU A 41 6.63 9.19 5.45
CA GLU A 41 5.63 9.17 6.52
C GLU A 41 4.74 7.92 6.45
N PHE A 42 4.29 7.55 5.24
CA PHE A 42 3.58 6.29 5.03
C PHE A 42 4.42 5.09 5.48
N LEU A 43 5.69 5.02 5.06
CA LEU A 43 6.59 3.92 5.47
C LEU A 43 6.73 3.82 6.98
N HIS A 44 6.91 4.95 7.66
CA HIS A 44 7.01 5.00 9.12
C HIS A 44 5.76 4.40 9.79
N ARG A 45 4.57 4.83 9.37
CA ARG A 45 3.30 4.30 9.90
C ARG A 45 3.09 2.83 9.56
N ALA A 46 3.43 2.41 8.34
CA ALA A 46 3.34 1.02 7.93
C ALA A 46 4.22 0.11 8.80
N ILE A 47 5.48 0.51 9.07
CA ILE A 47 6.38 -0.27 9.93
C ILE A 47 5.84 -0.34 11.36
N ALA A 48 5.36 0.78 11.92
CA ALA A 48 4.74 0.81 13.24
C ALA A 48 3.53 -0.14 13.31
N TRP A 49 2.68 -0.14 12.28
CA TRP A 49 1.54 -1.04 12.18
C TRP A 49 1.97 -2.52 12.12
N PHE A 50 2.94 -2.87 11.27
CA PHE A 50 3.46 -4.24 11.21
C PHE A 50 4.10 -4.68 12.53
N THR A 51 4.81 -3.79 13.20
CA THR A 51 5.41 -4.06 14.51
C THR A 51 4.32 -4.34 15.57
N ALA A 52 3.22 -3.60 15.55
CA ALA A 52 2.08 -3.85 16.42
C ALA A 52 1.40 -5.21 16.14
N GLN A 53 1.53 -5.76 14.91
CA GLN A 53 1.11 -7.11 14.58
C GLN A 53 2.15 -8.20 14.95
N GLY A 54 3.25 -7.84 15.61
CA GLY A 54 4.34 -8.76 15.95
C GLY A 54 5.31 -9.05 14.80
N ILE A 55 5.22 -8.32 13.69
CA ILE A 55 6.09 -8.50 12.52
C ILE A 55 7.29 -7.55 12.61
N ARG A 56 8.49 -8.11 12.73
CA ARG A 56 9.73 -7.33 12.63
C ARG A 56 10.12 -7.12 11.17
N VAL A 57 9.96 -5.90 10.68
CA VAL A 57 10.38 -5.52 9.33
C VAL A 57 11.91 -5.42 9.27
N ARG A 58 12.56 -6.17 8.40
CA ARG A 58 14.03 -6.19 8.22
C ARG A 58 14.48 -5.71 6.84
N ARG A 59 13.66 -5.95 5.84
CA ARG A 59 13.95 -5.68 4.43
C ARG A 59 12.76 -5.03 3.78
N LEU A 60 13.03 -4.13 2.87
CA LEU A 60 12.03 -3.43 2.09
C LEU A 60 12.35 -3.61 0.61
N LEU A 61 11.41 -4.17 -0.13
CA LEU A 61 11.46 -4.30 -1.58
C LEU A 61 10.54 -3.24 -2.20
N THR A 62 11.09 -2.41 -3.07
CA THR A 62 10.33 -1.40 -3.83
C THR A 62 10.64 -1.53 -5.32
N ASP A 63 9.85 -0.86 -6.13
CA ASP A 63 10.21 -0.59 -7.50
C ASP A 63 11.40 0.39 -7.61
N ASN A 64 11.74 0.77 -8.83
CA ASN A 64 12.87 1.65 -9.12
C ASN A 64 12.48 3.14 -9.18
N ALA A 65 11.33 3.56 -8.63
CA ALA A 65 10.94 4.96 -8.62
C ALA A 65 11.99 5.82 -7.93
N LEU A 66 12.20 7.04 -8.44
CA LEU A 66 13.24 7.94 -7.95
C LEU A 66 13.08 8.26 -6.47
N VAL A 67 11.86 8.36 -5.97
CA VAL A 67 11.57 8.60 -4.56
C VAL A 67 12.17 7.52 -3.66
N TYR A 68 12.10 6.26 -4.06
CA TYR A 68 12.64 5.14 -3.27
C TYR A 68 14.15 5.01 -3.40
N ARG A 69 14.73 5.42 -4.53
CA ARG A 69 16.17 5.35 -4.77
C ARG A 69 16.93 6.53 -4.17
N HIS A 70 16.38 7.73 -4.30
CA HIS A 70 17.09 9.00 -4.01
C HIS A 70 16.36 9.90 -3.02
N GLY A 71 15.16 9.54 -2.54
CA GLY A 71 14.43 10.32 -1.55
C GLY A 71 15.20 10.44 -0.25
N THR A 72 15.41 11.66 0.21
CA THR A 72 16.13 11.95 1.44
C THR A 72 15.35 11.52 2.68
N ASN A 73 14.07 11.91 2.75
CA ASN A 73 13.19 11.54 3.87
C ASN A 73 12.94 10.03 3.90
N TRP A 74 12.72 9.42 2.73
CA TRP A 74 12.63 7.97 2.59
C TRP A 74 13.88 7.26 3.13
N GLY A 75 15.06 7.74 2.75
CA GLY A 75 16.35 7.21 3.22
C GLY A 75 16.51 7.32 4.73
N TRP A 76 16.10 8.43 5.32
CA TRP A 76 16.15 8.65 6.77
C TRP A 76 15.26 7.66 7.54
N VAL A 77 14.02 7.45 7.09
CA VAL A 77 13.12 6.47 7.72
C VAL A 77 13.71 5.06 7.60
N CYS A 78 14.24 4.68 6.43
CA CYS A 78 14.89 3.38 6.27
C CYS A 78 16.07 3.19 7.23
N THR A 79 16.89 4.22 7.43
CA THR A 79 18.04 4.18 8.35
C THR A 79 17.59 4.11 9.80
N ALA A 80 16.61 4.94 10.20
CA ALA A 80 16.09 4.97 11.57
C ALA A 80 15.50 3.62 12.00
N TRP A 81 14.86 2.90 11.09
CA TRP A 81 14.30 1.57 11.34
C TRP A 81 15.27 0.42 11.04
N GLY A 82 16.51 0.70 10.61
CA GLY A 82 17.52 -0.30 10.28
C GLY A 82 17.14 -1.21 9.10
N LEU A 83 16.42 -0.68 8.12
CA LEU A 83 15.90 -1.45 6.99
C LEU A 83 16.95 -1.66 5.91
N ARG A 84 17.05 -2.88 5.40
CA ARG A 84 17.81 -3.20 4.19
C ARG A 84 16.94 -2.93 2.97
N ARG A 85 17.26 -1.89 2.19
CA ARG A 85 16.59 -1.57 0.94
C ARG A 85 16.95 -2.56 -0.16
N ARG A 86 15.97 -3.03 -0.89
CA ARG A 86 16.07 -3.85 -2.09
C ARG A 86 15.19 -3.26 -3.18
N PHE A 87 15.65 -3.35 -4.41
CA PHE A 87 14.91 -2.88 -5.58
C PHE A 87 14.61 -4.05 -6.51
N ILE A 88 13.50 -3.99 -7.22
CA ILE A 88 13.20 -4.97 -8.27
C ILE A 88 14.28 -4.90 -9.35
N LYS A 89 14.57 -6.04 -9.98
CA LYS A 89 15.47 -6.06 -11.13
C LYS A 89 14.81 -5.33 -12.31
N PRO A 90 15.55 -4.47 -13.03
CA PRO A 90 15.05 -3.87 -14.27
C PRO A 90 14.54 -4.96 -15.22
N GLY A 91 13.38 -4.72 -15.84
CA GLY A 91 12.75 -5.69 -16.74
C GLY A 91 12.12 -6.92 -16.08
N CYS A 92 12.09 -7.00 -14.73
CA CYS A 92 11.54 -8.13 -13.98
C CYS A 92 10.39 -7.70 -13.06
N PRO A 93 9.26 -7.19 -13.58
CA PRO A 93 8.16 -6.68 -12.76
C PRO A 93 7.54 -7.75 -11.86
N TRP A 94 7.60 -9.03 -12.25
CA TRP A 94 7.07 -10.14 -11.44
C TRP A 94 7.70 -10.26 -10.05
N THR A 95 8.86 -9.64 -9.80
CA THR A 95 9.48 -9.61 -8.47
C THR A 95 8.68 -8.79 -7.46
N ASN A 96 7.79 -7.89 -7.93
CA ASN A 96 6.82 -7.13 -7.13
C ASN A 96 5.38 -7.68 -7.23
N GLY A 97 5.22 -8.87 -7.78
CA GLY A 97 3.91 -9.44 -8.13
C GLY A 97 2.93 -9.58 -6.94
N LYS A 98 3.43 -9.60 -5.70
CA LYS A 98 2.58 -9.66 -4.50
C LYS A 98 1.88 -8.33 -4.26
N ALA A 99 2.61 -7.23 -4.32
CA ALA A 99 2.05 -5.88 -4.20
C ALA A 99 1.11 -5.57 -5.37
N GLU A 100 1.49 -5.94 -6.59
CA GLU A 100 0.63 -5.77 -7.78
C GLU A 100 -0.68 -6.53 -7.66
N ARG A 101 -0.63 -7.80 -7.21
CA ARG A 101 -1.82 -8.62 -6.99
C ARG A 101 -2.71 -8.03 -5.90
N PHE A 102 -2.12 -7.53 -4.82
CA PHE A 102 -2.85 -6.88 -3.76
C PHE A 102 -3.51 -5.58 -4.25
N ASN A 103 -2.78 -4.73 -4.97
CA ASN A 103 -3.33 -3.51 -5.57
C ASN A 103 -4.51 -3.81 -6.50
N ARG A 104 -4.41 -4.87 -7.32
CA ARG A 104 -5.53 -5.33 -8.15
C ARG A 104 -6.73 -5.75 -7.30
N THR A 105 -6.51 -6.44 -6.19
CA THR A 105 -7.58 -6.79 -5.24
C THR A 105 -8.24 -5.54 -4.66
N LEU A 106 -7.46 -4.55 -4.23
CA LEU A 106 -7.99 -3.27 -3.74
C LEU A 106 -8.82 -2.54 -4.79
N LEU A 107 -8.35 -2.49 -6.05
CA LEU A 107 -9.10 -1.87 -7.14
C LEU A 107 -10.45 -2.55 -7.34
N ASN A 108 -10.50 -3.88 -7.38
CA ASN A 108 -11.71 -4.64 -7.66
C ASN A 108 -12.67 -4.71 -6.46
N GLU A 109 -12.15 -4.92 -5.26
CA GLU A 109 -12.96 -5.20 -4.07
C GLU A 109 -13.27 -3.95 -3.24
N TRP A 110 -12.64 -2.81 -3.55
CA TRP A 110 -12.87 -1.54 -2.87
C TRP A 110 -13.05 -0.37 -3.84
N ALA A 111 -12.00 0.05 -4.58
CA ALA A 111 -12.01 1.32 -5.30
C ALA A 111 -13.11 1.39 -6.38
N TYR A 112 -13.34 0.30 -7.09
CA TYR A 112 -14.34 0.17 -8.15
C TYR A 112 -15.45 -0.86 -7.83
N ALA A 113 -15.54 -1.32 -6.60
CA ALA A 113 -16.52 -2.32 -6.19
C ALA A 113 -17.97 -1.82 -6.32
N ARG A 114 -18.16 -0.51 -6.29
CA ARG A 114 -19.46 0.15 -6.46
C ARG A 114 -19.29 1.60 -6.93
N ALA A 115 -20.37 2.22 -7.39
CA ALA A 115 -20.41 3.66 -7.59
C ALA A 115 -20.39 4.37 -6.23
N TRP A 116 -19.37 5.18 -5.99
CA TRP A 116 -19.25 6.00 -4.79
C TRP A 116 -19.87 7.36 -5.05
N THR A 117 -20.62 7.90 -4.09
CA THR A 117 -21.23 9.21 -4.22
C THR A 117 -20.26 10.37 -4.04
N CYS A 118 -19.18 10.13 -3.25
CA CYS A 118 -18.09 11.08 -3.06
C CYS A 118 -16.79 10.36 -2.67
N ASN A 119 -15.67 11.07 -2.80
CA ASN A 119 -14.35 10.53 -2.51
C ASN A 119 -14.16 10.15 -1.04
N SER A 120 -14.73 10.95 -0.12
CA SER A 120 -14.63 10.67 1.32
C SER A 120 -15.26 9.31 1.70
N GLN A 121 -16.40 8.96 1.12
CA GLN A 121 -17.00 7.63 1.35
C GLN A 121 -16.09 6.50 0.86
N ARG A 122 -15.45 6.69 -0.30
CA ARG A 122 -14.51 5.71 -0.83
C ARG A 122 -13.33 5.54 0.12
N THR A 123 -12.71 6.63 0.54
CA THR A 123 -11.55 6.61 1.45
C THR A 123 -11.88 5.94 2.79
N GLN A 124 -13.03 6.27 3.40
CA GLN A 124 -13.50 5.62 4.63
C GLN A 124 -13.76 4.11 4.46
N GLY A 125 -14.10 3.68 3.24
CA GLY A 125 -14.29 2.27 2.93
C GLY A 125 -13.00 1.44 2.90
N LEU A 126 -11.82 2.08 2.82
CA LEU A 126 -10.54 1.38 2.74
C LEU A 126 -10.25 0.55 3.98
N ASP A 127 -10.44 1.09 5.17
CA ASP A 127 -10.16 0.39 6.44
C ASP A 127 -10.98 -0.90 6.56
N ARG A 128 -12.25 -0.87 6.18
CA ARG A 128 -13.10 -2.05 6.16
C ARG A 128 -12.62 -3.09 5.14
N CYS A 129 -12.18 -2.65 3.98
CA CYS A 129 -11.62 -3.52 2.95
C CYS A 129 -10.33 -4.19 3.44
N LEU A 130 -9.42 -3.44 4.03
CA LEU A 130 -8.17 -3.94 4.60
C LEU A 130 -8.41 -4.91 5.76
N HIS A 131 -9.34 -4.58 6.66
CA HIS A 131 -9.73 -5.49 7.72
C HIS A 131 -10.21 -6.83 7.16
N ARG A 132 -11.17 -6.79 6.22
CA ARG A 132 -11.67 -8.01 5.56
C ARG A 132 -10.56 -8.78 4.85
N TYR A 133 -9.69 -8.09 4.11
CA TYR A 133 -8.56 -8.70 3.42
C TYR A 133 -7.64 -9.44 4.40
N ASN A 134 -7.27 -8.80 5.49
CA ASN A 134 -6.32 -9.33 6.46
C ASN A 134 -6.89 -10.45 7.34
N THR A 135 -8.20 -10.40 7.67
CA THR A 135 -8.78 -11.26 8.71
C THR A 135 -9.79 -12.28 8.21
N GLN A 136 -10.39 -12.09 7.04
CA GLN A 136 -11.51 -12.90 6.56
C GLN A 136 -11.30 -13.50 5.18
N ARG A 137 -10.58 -12.78 4.31
CA ARG A 137 -10.41 -13.20 2.93
C ARG A 137 -9.46 -14.39 2.81
N GLY A 138 -9.95 -15.51 2.30
CA GLY A 138 -9.13 -16.68 2.01
C GLY A 138 -8.16 -16.43 0.84
N HIS A 139 -6.93 -16.87 0.99
CA HIS A 139 -5.88 -16.77 -0.02
C HIS A 139 -5.41 -18.14 -0.48
N SER A 140 -5.45 -18.40 -1.79
CA SER A 140 -5.00 -19.69 -2.34
C SER A 140 -3.54 -20.02 -1.96
N ALA A 141 -2.66 -19.00 -1.97
CA ALA A 141 -1.27 -19.15 -1.54
C ALA A 141 -1.09 -19.45 -0.04
N LEU A 142 -2.15 -19.33 0.76
CA LEU A 142 -2.16 -19.62 2.20
C LEU A 142 -3.08 -20.80 2.53
N GLY A 143 -3.35 -21.66 1.55
CA GLY A 143 -4.23 -22.81 1.74
C GLY A 143 -5.70 -22.45 1.99
N GLY A 144 -6.17 -21.31 1.47
CA GLY A 144 -7.52 -20.81 1.68
C GLY A 144 -7.73 -20.02 2.97
N HIS A 145 -6.68 -19.85 3.79
CA HIS A 145 -6.76 -19.10 5.05
C HIS A 145 -6.48 -17.60 4.86
N PRO A 146 -7.00 -16.73 5.75
CA PRO A 146 -6.70 -15.30 5.72
C PRO A 146 -5.26 -15.02 6.19
N PRO A 147 -4.67 -13.86 5.79
CA PRO A 147 -3.32 -13.46 6.16
C PRO A 147 -3.00 -13.52 7.65
N ILE A 148 -3.94 -13.12 8.50
CA ILE A 148 -3.77 -13.09 9.96
C ILE A 148 -3.46 -14.47 10.56
N SER A 149 -3.90 -15.55 9.92
CA SER A 149 -3.64 -16.92 10.38
C SER A 149 -2.15 -17.27 10.42
N ARG A 150 -1.33 -16.52 9.70
CA ARG A 150 0.13 -16.72 9.65
C ARG A 150 0.89 -16.02 10.78
N LEU A 151 0.23 -15.23 11.61
CA LEU A 151 0.87 -14.61 12.79
C LEU A 151 1.02 -15.60 13.94
N ALA A 152 0.12 -16.57 14.04
CA ALA A 152 0.10 -17.59 15.10
C ALA A 152 0.97 -18.81 14.83
N ALA A 153 1.76 -18.82 13.73
CA ALA A 153 2.58 -19.95 13.29
C ALA A 153 4.07 -19.69 13.44
#